data_61989fcb2b1d164c9b4a4572b503d8db
#
_entry.id   61989fcb2b1d164c9b4a4572b503d8db
#
_cell.length_a   1.000
_cell.length_b   1.000
_cell.length_c   1.000
_cell.angle_alpha   90.00
_cell.angle_beta   90.00
_cell.angle_gamma   90.00
#
_symmetry.space_group_name_H-M   'P 1'
#
loop_
_entity.id
_entity.type
_entity.pdbx_description
1 polymer ?
#
loop_
_entity_poly.entity_id
_entity_poly.type
_entity_poly.pdbx_seq_one_letter_code
_entity_poly.pdbx_strand_id
1 'polypeptide(L)'
;LSYTNILNMIDLAEIPVMASERGETEPLVIAGGPTAISPEPLADFIDLFLIGDGEESLPHLVELWKGMNQKKLSRKEKIVSLAQTLKNVYAPSLYEVIYHQDNTIQEIRPRISGLPSPIRSASVRDLNKTYFPTKPIVPYVKTIHDRITIEVMRGCTQGCRFCQSGMSKRPTRPRTVENIINLAELCYANTGHNEISLASLSISDYPSLKRLMEEMNRIFIPRHVNISFPSLRVNE
;
A
#
# COMPACT_ATOMS: atom_id res chain seq x y z
N LEU A 1 2.84 13.62 3.21
CA LEU A 1 2.21 14.90 3.53
C LEU A 1 1.50 14.94 4.89
N SER A 2 1.42 13.81 5.59
CA SER A 2 0.73 13.73 6.88
C SER A 2 1.62 13.20 7.99
N TYR A 3 2.94 13.38 7.91
CA TYR A 3 3.86 12.84 8.91
C TYR A 3 3.57 13.37 10.32
N THR A 4 3.30 14.65 10.47
CA THR A 4 2.92 15.24 11.75
C THR A 4 1.57 14.69 12.27
N ASN A 5 0.61 14.42 11.37
CA ASN A 5 -0.66 13.82 11.76
C ASN A 5 -0.50 12.36 12.22
N ILE A 6 0.49 11.62 11.70
CA ILE A 6 0.79 10.27 12.17
C ILE A 6 1.19 10.30 13.65
N LEU A 7 2.04 11.25 14.04
CA LEU A 7 2.45 11.41 15.45
C LEU A 7 1.25 11.76 16.33
N ASN A 8 0.42 12.70 15.88
CA ASN A 8 -0.80 13.05 16.58
C ASN A 8 -1.79 11.88 16.72
N MET A 9 -1.89 11.02 15.68
CA MET A 9 -2.74 9.81 15.75
C MET A 9 -2.20 8.77 16.74
N ILE A 10 -0.88 8.60 16.84
CA ILE A 10 -0.24 7.70 17.80
C ILE A 10 -0.50 8.22 19.21
N ASP A 11 -0.33 9.51 19.44
CA ASP A 11 -0.59 10.17 20.72
C ASP A 11 -2.07 10.07 21.15
N LEU A 12 -3.00 10.39 20.25
CA LEU A 12 -4.44 10.25 20.50
C LEU A 12 -4.89 8.80 20.76
N ALA A 13 -4.14 7.83 20.28
CA ALA A 13 -4.37 6.41 20.56
C ALA A 13 -3.76 5.97 21.89
N GLU A 14 -3.17 6.87 22.67
CA GLU A 14 -2.48 6.60 23.94
C GLU A 14 -1.34 5.59 23.80
N ILE A 15 -0.70 5.57 22.61
CA ILE A 15 0.48 4.74 22.33
C ILE A 15 1.72 5.62 22.52
N PRO A 16 2.78 5.16 23.20
CA PRO A 16 4.02 5.92 23.28
C PRO A 16 4.51 6.33 21.90
N VAL A 17 4.72 7.64 21.69
CA VAL A 17 5.05 8.20 20.38
C VAL A 17 6.38 7.64 19.87
N MET A 18 7.39 7.63 20.72
CA MET A 18 8.69 7.05 20.37
C MET A 18 8.63 5.52 20.36
N ALA A 19 9.11 4.89 19.30
CA ALA A 19 9.18 3.43 19.20
C ALA A 19 10.05 2.80 20.30
N SER A 20 11.07 3.52 20.78
CA SER A 20 11.97 3.09 21.86
C SER A 20 11.31 3.01 23.24
N GLU A 21 10.19 3.69 23.44
CA GLU A 21 9.44 3.72 24.70
C GLU A 21 8.38 2.61 24.78
N ARG A 22 8.12 1.89 23.68
CA ARG A 22 7.12 0.82 23.61
C ARG A 22 7.68 -0.48 24.21
N GLY A 23 7.00 -0.99 25.22
CA GLY A 23 7.30 -2.28 25.87
C GLY A 23 6.53 -3.46 25.28
N GLU A 24 6.34 -4.49 26.09
CA GLU A 24 5.72 -5.76 25.67
C GLU A 24 4.21 -5.66 25.46
N THR A 25 3.54 -4.73 26.14
CA THR A 25 2.07 -4.59 26.15
C THR A 25 1.56 -3.68 25.03
N GLU A 26 2.41 -2.77 24.55
CA GLU A 26 2.02 -1.83 23.51
C GLU A 26 1.89 -2.50 22.12
N PRO A 27 0.99 -2.00 21.29
CA PRO A 27 0.80 -2.52 19.95
C PRO A 27 2.03 -2.30 19.07
N LEU A 28 2.22 -3.15 18.07
CA LEU A 28 3.20 -2.94 17.02
C LEU A 28 2.72 -1.87 16.06
N VAL A 29 3.46 -0.78 15.91
CA VAL A 29 3.13 0.31 14.98
C VAL A 29 3.84 0.06 13.65
N ILE A 30 3.04 -0.19 12.61
CA ILE A 30 3.53 -0.55 11.28
C ILE A 30 3.14 0.56 10.28
N ALA A 31 4.08 0.98 9.46
CA ALA A 31 3.84 1.88 8.35
C ALA A 31 4.00 1.17 7.00
N GLY A 32 3.15 1.55 6.04
CA GLY A 32 3.19 1.06 4.66
C GLY A 32 2.69 2.12 3.69
N GLY A 33 2.53 1.72 2.44
CA GLY A 33 2.02 2.61 1.39
C GLY A 33 3.12 3.30 0.57
N PRO A 34 2.73 4.21 -0.34
CA PRO A 34 3.64 4.75 -1.37
C PRO A 34 4.86 5.48 -0.83
N THR A 35 4.74 6.15 0.32
CA THR A 35 5.82 6.96 0.92
C THR A 35 6.73 6.14 1.85
N ALA A 36 6.36 4.90 2.19
CA ALA A 36 7.17 4.03 3.06
C ALA A 36 8.54 3.66 2.48
N ILE A 37 8.77 3.91 1.19
CA ILE A 37 10.11 3.75 0.57
C ILE A 37 11.13 4.79 1.04
N SER A 38 10.68 5.86 1.72
CA SER A 38 11.52 6.87 2.36
C SER A 38 11.20 6.90 3.85
N PRO A 39 11.62 5.87 4.63
CA PRO A 39 11.16 5.64 5.99
C PRO A 39 11.81 6.55 7.03
N GLU A 40 13.02 7.07 6.78
CA GLU A 40 13.87 7.71 7.77
C GLU A 40 13.24 8.90 8.52
N PRO A 41 12.41 9.77 7.91
CA PRO A 41 11.75 10.85 8.67
C PRO A 41 10.81 10.38 9.78
N LEU A 42 10.39 9.10 9.76
CA LEU A 42 9.53 8.49 10.78
C LEU A 42 10.21 7.32 11.52
N ALA A 43 11.51 7.13 11.34
CA ALA A 43 12.25 5.98 11.87
C ALA A 43 12.16 5.84 13.39
N ASP A 44 12.14 6.96 14.13
CA ASP A 44 12.06 6.97 15.59
C ASP A 44 10.66 6.63 16.12
N PHE A 45 9.63 6.73 15.28
CA PHE A 45 8.22 6.62 15.69
C PHE A 45 7.54 5.33 15.23
N ILE A 46 8.12 4.62 14.28
CA ILE A 46 7.52 3.43 13.66
C ILE A 46 8.39 2.21 13.97
N ASP A 47 7.74 1.12 14.41
CA ASP A 47 8.47 -0.12 14.72
C ASP A 47 8.92 -0.83 13.44
N LEU A 48 8.05 -0.91 12.44
CA LEU A 48 8.29 -1.61 11.18
C LEU A 48 7.72 -0.84 9.98
N PHE A 49 8.48 -0.78 8.90
CA PHE A 49 7.99 -0.34 7.59
C PHE A 49 7.84 -1.55 6.68
N LEU A 50 6.67 -1.68 6.05
CA LEU A 50 6.38 -2.68 5.04
C LEU A 50 6.50 -2.03 3.66
N ILE A 51 7.57 -2.36 2.95
CA ILE A 51 7.94 -1.69 1.69
C ILE A 51 7.29 -2.42 0.50
N GLY A 52 6.53 -1.68 -0.30
CA GLY A 52 5.90 -2.20 -1.52
C GLY A 52 4.41 -2.53 -1.36
N ASP A 53 3.98 -3.57 -2.08
CA ASP A 53 2.57 -4.00 -2.10
C ASP A 53 2.25 -4.79 -0.83
N GLY A 54 1.12 -4.47 -0.20
CA GLY A 54 0.75 -5.00 1.11
C GLY A 54 -0.15 -6.25 1.08
N GLU A 55 -0.77 -6.55 -0.05
CA GLU A 55 -1.84 -7.53 -0.16
C GLU A 55 -1.44 -8.95 0.29
N GLU A 56 -0.21 -9.35 0.03
CA GLU A 56 0.32 -10.66 0.46
C GLU A 56 1.21 -10.52 1.70
N SER A 57 2.00 -9.45 1.77
CA SER A 57 3.02 -9.29 2.80
C SER A 57 2.45 -8.89 4.17
N LEU A 58 1.39 -8.07 4.21
CA LEU A 58 0.76 -7.69 5.48
C LEU A 58 0.03 -8.86 6.17
N PRO A 59 -0.81 -9.65 5.49
CA PRO A 59 -1.37 -10.86 6.10
C PRO A 59 -0.30 -11.83 6.61
N HIS A 60 0.76 -12.05 5.84
CA HIS A 60 1.86 -12.92 6.24
C HIS A 60 2.58 -12.40 7.49
N LEU A 61 2.83 -11.08 7.56
CA LEU A 61 3.41 -10.45 8.77
C LEU A 61 2.51 -10.68 10.00
N VAL A 62 1.19 -10.48 9.84
CA VAL A 62 0.22 -10.66 10.94
C VAL A 62 0.17 -12.12 11.42
N GLU A 63 0.22 -13.08 10.51
CA GLU A 63 0.25 -14.51 10.85
C GLU A 63 1.55 -14.86 11.62
N LEU A 64 2.69 -14.40 11.16
CA LEU A 64 3.96 -14.59 11.86
C LEU A 64 3.92 -13.97 13.26
N TRP A 65 3.42 -12.76 13.39
CA TRP A 65 3.28 -12.07 14.68
C TRP A 65 2.38 -12.84 15.65
N LYS A 66 1.23 -13.31 15.19
CA LYS A 66 0.31 -14.14 16.01
C LYS A 66 0.99 -15.44 16.47
N GLY A 67 1.71 -16.11 15.58
CA GLY A 67 2.44 -17.34 15.92
C GLY A 67 3.55 -17.11 16.95
N MET A 68 4.22 -15.97 16.89
CA MET A 68 5.26 -15.59 17.86
C MET A 68 4.69 -15.23 19.23
N ASN A 69 3.49 -14.65 19.29
CA ASN A 69 2.80 -14.39 20.57
C ASN A 69 2.50 -15.69 21.33
N GLN A 70 2.16 -16.76 20.64
CA GLN A 70 1.96 -18.08 21.25
C GLN A 70 3.26 -18.65 21.85
N LYS A 71 4.42 -18.31 21.28
CA LYS A 71 5.75 -18.74 21.73
C LYS A 71 6.32 -17.89 22.86
N LYS A 72 5.60 -16.86 23.33
CA LYS A 72 6.02 -15.93 24.39
C LYS A 72 7.36 -15.24 24.13
N LEU A 73 7.68 -14.97 22.85
CA LEU A 73 8.86 -14.20 22.48
C LEU A 73 8.68 -12.75 22.92
N SER A 74 9.79 -12.12 23.35
CA SER A 74 9.82 -10.68 23.64
C SER A 74 9.54 -9.84 22.40
N ARG A 75 9.11 -8.59 22.58
CA ARG A 75 8.87 -7.63 21.47
C ARG A 75 10.10 -7.54 20.56
N LYS A 76 11.29 -7.41 21.14
CA LYS A 76 12.54 -7.32 20.38
C LYS A 76 12.80 -8.57 19.52
N GLU A 77 12.64 -9.76 20.10
CA GLU A 77 12.81 -11.02 19.36
C GLU A 77 11.81 -11.17 18.23
N LYS A 78 10.56 -10.75 18.42
CA LYS A 78 9.53 -10.72 17.37
C LYS A 78 9.91 -9.78 16.22
N ILE A 79 10.36 -8.55 16.53
CA ILE A 79 10.79 -7.57 15.53
C ILE A 79 11.98 -8.10 14.72
N VAL A 80 12.98 -8.68 15.40
CA VAL A 80 14.14 -9.31 14.74
C VAL A 80 13.69 -10.44 13.82
N SER A 81 12.83 -11.34 14.30
CA SER A 81 12.33 -12.48 13.52
C SER A 81 11.56 -12.04 12.28
N LEU A 82 10.69 -11.02 12.39
CA LEU A 82 9.97 -10.46 11.27
C LEU A 82 10.90 -9.85 10.22
N ALA A 83 11.86 -9.04 10.66
CA ALA A 83 12.81 -8.38 9.77
C ALA A 83 13.76 -9.35 9.06
N GLN A 84 14.12 -10.47 9.69
CA GLN A 84 14.93 -11.52 9.07
C GLN A 84 14.12 -12.38 8.09
N THR A 85 12.83 -12.64 8.38
CA THR A 85 11.96 -13.50 7.60
C THR A 85 11.44 -12.78 6.34
N LEU A 86 10.99 -11.53 6.51
CA LEU A 86 10.33 -10.75 5.46
C LEU A 86 11.32 -9.80 4.77
N LYS A 87 11.62 -10.06 3.51
CA LYS A 87 12.64 -9.30 2.73
C LYS A 87 12.26 -7.85 2.41
N ASN A 88 11.00 -7.48 2.62
CA ASN A 88 10.43 -6.16 2.40
C ASN A 88 10.12 -5.40 3.70
N VAL A 89 10.56 -5.91 4.83
CA VAL A 89 10.41 -5.25 6.13
C VAL A 89 11.69 -4.49 6.48
N TYR A 90 11.52 -3.21 6.81
CA TYR A 90 12.53 -2.36 7.41
C TYR A 90 12.15 -2.09 8.87
N ALA A 91 13.01 -2.49 9.81
CA ALA A 91 12.88 -2.21 11.23
C ALA A 91 13.96 -1.21 11.64
N PRO A 92 13.69 0.09 11.79
CA PRO A 92 14.73 1.11 11.99
C PRO A 92 15.67 0.81 13.14
N SER A 93 15.17 0.28 14.26
CA SER A 93 15.96 -0.08 15.43
C SER A 93 17.07 -1.12 15.17
N LEU A 94 16.96 -1.87 14.07
CA LEU A 94 17.91 -2.92 13.68
C LEU A 94 18.93 -2.47 12.63
N TYR A 95 18.86 -1.22 12.18
CA TYR A 95 19.79 -0.65 11.22
C TYR A 95 20.49 0.57 11.79
N GLU A 96 21.65 0.88 11.26
CA GLU A 96 22.43 2.07 11.54
C GLU A 96 22.48 2.91 10.28
N VAL A 97 22.08 4.18 10.38
CA VAL A 97 22.20 5.13 9.28
C VAL A 97 23.50 5.90 9.45
N ILE A 98 24.36 5.83 8.43
CA ILE A 98 25.65 6.52 8.39
C ILE A 98 25.49 7.69 7.46
N TYR A 99 25.92 8.87 7.89
CA TYR A 99 25.81 10.11 7.15
C TYR A 99 27.18 10.61 6.65
N HIS A 100 27.18 11.27 5.49
CA HIS A 100 28.28 12.08 5.04
C HIS A 100 28.39 13.37 5.89
N GLN A 101 29.48 14.11 5.72
CA GLN A 101 29.70 15.41 6.39
C GLN A 101 28.65 16.48 6.03
N ASP A 102 28.00 16.36 4.89
CA ASP A 102 26.92 17.25 4.41
C ASP A 102 25.51 16.80 4.87
N ASN A 103 25.42 15.85 5.80
CA ASN A 103 24.20 15.24 6.31
C ASN A 103 23.38 14.43 5.27
N THR A 104 23.93 14.11 4.12
CA THR A 104 23.30 13.12 3.23
C THR A 104 23.58 11.70 3.70
N ILE A 105 22.64 10.77 3.46
CA ILE A 105 22.79 9.35 3.85
C ILE A 105 23.90 8.73 3.00
N GLN A 106 24.95 8.20 3.67
CA GLN A 106 26.02 7.45 3.04
C GLN A 106 25.65 5.97 2.90
N GLU A 107 25.15 5.38 3.97
CA GLU A 107 24.84 3.94 4.05
C GLU A 107 23.75 3.68 5.10
N ILE A 108 22.93 2.65 4.85
CA ILE A 108 22.03 2.06 5.86
C ILE A 108 22.55 0.64 6.10
N ARG A 109 23.14 0.42 7.27
CA ARG A 109 23.85 -0.82 7.62
C ARG A 109 23.04 -1.66 8.61
N PRO A 110 22.84 -2.98 8.37
CA PRO A 110 22.29 -3.87 9.37
C PRO A 110 23.16 -3.95 10.63
N ARG A 111 22.55 -3.84 11.82
CA ARG A 111 23.25 -4.00 13.12
C ARG A 111 23.49 -5.46 13.50
N ILE A 112 22.71 -6.38 12.90
CA ILE A 112 22.80 -7.81 13.15
C ILE A 112 22.80 -8.60 11.83
N SER A 113 23.34 -9.81 11.85
CA SER A 113 23.37 -10.70 10.70
C SER A 113 21.97 -11.21 10.31
N GLY A 114 21.78 -11.57 9.04
CA GLY A 114 20.54 -12.14 8.51
C GLY A 114 19.47 -11.13 8.11
N LEU A 115 19.69 -9.84 8.37
CA LEU A 115 18.77 -8.78 7.87
C LEU A 115 18.96 -8.53 6.38
N PRO A 116 17.89 -8.15 5.65
CA PRO A 116 18.00 -7.82 4.23
C PRO A 116 18.81 -6.53 4.01
N SER A 117 19.76 -6.59 3.09
CA SER A 117 20.51 -5.43 2.59
C SER A 117 20.88 -5.67 1.13
N PRO A 118 20.28 -4.95 0.16
CA PRO A 118 19.21 -3.97 0.34
C PRO A 118 17.85 -4.59 0.69
N ILE A 119 16.96 -3.79 1.27
CA ILE A 119 15.56 -4.15 1.48
C ILE A 119 14.85 -4.13 0.12
N ARG A 120 14.11 -5.18 -0.21
CA ARG A 120 13.43 -5.33 -1.49
C ARG A 120 11.95 -5.03 -1.35
N SER A 121 11.44 -4.15 -2.21
CA SER A 121 10.00 -3.86 -2.29
C SER A 121 9.21 -5.12 -2.67
N ALA A 122 8.16 -5.42 -1.92
CA ALA A 122 7.20 -6.44 -2.31
C ALA A 122 6.41 -5.98 -3.54
N SER A 123 6.13 -6.90 -4.43
CA SER A 123 5.36 -6.64 -5.64
C SER A 123 4.45 -7.82 -5.94
N VAL A 124 3.14 -7.58 -5.91
CA VAL A 124 2.14 -8.55 -6.35
C VAL A 124 2.32 -8.82 -7.84
N ARG A 125 2.41 -10.08 -8.24
CA ARG A 125 2.64 -10.46 -9.65
C ARG A 125 1.37 -10.40 -10.49
N ASP A 126 0.24 -10.80 -9.93
CA ASP A 126 -1.04 -10.88 -10.63
C ASP A 126 -2.15 -10.20 -9.81
N LEU A 127 -2.56 -9.01 -10.25
CA LEU A 127 -3.61 -8.24 -9.58
C LEU A 127 -4.97 -8.94 -9.63
N ASN A 128 -5.22 -9.82 -10.62
CA ASN A 128 -6.51 -10.51 -10.72
C ASN A 128 -6.75 -11.48 -9.55
N LYS A 129 -5.66 -11.95 -8.92
CA LYS A 129 -5.73 -12.89 -7.79
C LYS A 129 -5.67 -12.21 -6.43
N THR A 130 -5.45 -10.90 -6.39
CA THR A 130 -5.40 -10.18 -5.12
C THR A 130 -6.77 -9.97 -4.53
N TYR A 131 -6.82 -9.94 -3.20
CA TYR A 131 -8.02 -9.52 -2.49
C TYR A 131 -8.45 -8.12 -2.92
N PHE A 132 -9.75 -7.96 -3.16
CA PHE A 132 -10.38 -6.67 -3.40
C PHE A 132 -11.66 -6.56 -2.55
N PRO A 133 -11.88 -5.44 -1.82
CA PRO A 133 -13.03 -5.27 -0.96
C PRO A 133 -14.30 -5.00 -1.79
N THR A 134 -15.08 -6.03 -2.06
CA THR A 134 -16.33 -5.93 -2.84
C THR A 134 -17.55 -5.52 -2.01
N LYS A 135 -17.41 -5.44 -0.67
CA LYS A 135 -18.44 -5.00 0.28
C LYS A 135 -17.91 -3.87 1.15
N PRO A 136 -17.58 -2.70 0.58
CA PRO A 136 -17.15 -1.56 1.38
C PRO A 136 -18.30 -1.07 2.27
N ILE A 137 -17.92 -0.46 3.41
CA ILE A 137 -18.90 0.17 4.29
C ILE A 137 -19.43 1.43 3.58
N VAL A 138 -20.74 1.50 3.42
CA VAL A 138 -21.40 2.67 2.84
C VAL A 138 -21.74 3.63 3.97
N PRO A 139 -21.24 4.88 3.96
CA PRO A 139 -21.52 5.85 5.02
C PRO A 139 -22.96 6.40 4.93
N TYR A 140 -23.54 6.78 6.07
CA TYR A 140 -24.86 7.45 6.11
C TYR A 140 -24.86 8.86 5.52
N VAL A 141 -23.72 9.55 5.57
CA VAL A 141 -23.56 10.89 5.02
C VAL A 141 -22.78 10.82 3.71
N LYS A 142 -23.15 11.67 2.74
CA LYS A 142 -22.42 11.76 1.48
C LYS A 142 -20.98 12.20 1.74
N THR A 143 -20.04 11.39 1.29
CA THR A 143 -18.60 11.70 1.36
C THR A 143 -18.11 12.29 0.04
N ILE A 144 -16.88 12.86 0.05
CA ILE A 144 -16.27 13.46 -1.14
C ILE A 144 -16.07 12.40 -2.25
N HIS A 145 -15.76 11.15 -1.86
CA HIS A 145 -15.52 10.03 -2.77
C HIS A 145 -16.58 8.94 -2.62
N ASP A 146 -17.84 9.32 -2.73
CA ASP A 146 -19.01 8.44 -2.59
C ASP A 146 -19.25 7.65 -3.87
N ARG A 147 -18.34 6.73 -4.18
CA ARG A 147 -18.32 5.95 -5.42
C ARG A 147 -17.53 4.65 -5.29
N ILE A 148 -17.78 3.72 -6.19
CA ILE A 148 -16.94 2.52 -6.37
C ILE A 148 -15.65 2.95 -7.06
N THR A 149 -14.50 2.58 -6.49
CA THR A 149 -13.18 2.82 -7.12
C THR A 149 -12.49 1.50 -7.36
N ILE A 150 -12.15 1.19 -8.62
CA ILE A 150 -11.50 -0.06 -9.03
C ILE A 150 -10.13 0.26 -9.63
N GLU A 151 -9.07 -0.26 -9.01
CA GLU A 151 -7.74 -0.21 -9.60
C GLU A 151 -7.65 -1.18 -10.78
N VAL A 152 -7.56 -0.63 -12.00
CA VAL A 152 -7.52 -1.42 -13.24
C VAL A 152 -6.10 -1.82 -13.64
N MET A 153 -5.12 -1.04 -13.22
CA MET A 153 -3.70 -1.28 -13.51
C MET A 153 -2.82 -0.62 -12.44
N ARG A 154 -1.82 -1.31 -11.97
CA ARG A 154 -0.78 -0.79 -11.08
C ARG A 154 0.53 -0.62 -11.83
N GLY A 155 1.26 0.47 -11.51
CA GLY A 155 2.49 0.83 -12.20
C GLY A 155 2.26 1.75 -13.40
N CYS A 156 3.35 2.31 -13.93
CA CYS A 156 3.35 3.20 -15.08
C CYS A 156 4.70 3.11 -15.81
N THR A 157 4.66 3.15 -17.14
CA THR A 157 5.86 3.08 -17.99
C THR A 157 6.41 4.46 -18.40
N GLN A 158 5.68 5.55 -18.11
CA GLN A 158 5.95 6.88 -18.69
C GLN A 158 7.26 7.53 -18.21
N GLY A 159 7.77 7.20 -17.02
CA GLY A 159 9.05 7.69 -16.55
C GLY A 159 9.13 9.20 -16.31
N CYS A 160 8.02 9.86 -15.98
CA CYS A 160 7.99 11.28 -15.68
C CYS A 160 8.94 11.61 -14.52
N ARG A 161 9.84 12.60 -14.72
CA ARG A 161 10.93 12.92 -13.77
C ARG A 161 10.43 13.34 -12.38
N PHE A 162 9.25 13.92 -12.28
CA PHE A 162 8.65 14.36 -11.02
C PHE A 162 7.88 13.24 -10.29
N CYS A 163 7.63 12.10 -10.95
CA CYS A 163 6.68 11.10 -10.44
C CYS A 163 7.39 9.93 -9.73
N GLN A 164 7.41 9.97 -8.40
CA GLN A 164 7.93 8.87 -7.58
C GLN A 164 7.14 7.56 -7.81
N SER A 165 5.81 7.64 -7.89
CA SER A 165 4.95 6.46 -8.10
C SER A 165 5.24 5.73 -9.40
N GLY A 166 5.55 6.47 -10.48
CA GLY A 166 5.93 5.89 -11.76
C GLY A 166 7.21 5.05 -11.72
N MET A 167 8.06 5.27 -10.72
CA MET A 167 9.27 4.49 -10.49
C MET A 167 9.06 3.36 -9.47
N SER A 168 8.43 3.67 -8.33
CA SER A 168 8.29 2.75 -7.21
C SER A 168 7.26 1.62 -7.44
N LYS A 169 6.31 1.79 -8.38
CA LYS A 169 5.23 0.83 -8.66
C LYS A 169 5.46 -0.03 -9.91
N ARG A 170 6.67 -0.04 -10.46
CA ARG A 170 7.04 -0.94 -11.56
C ARG A 170 7.20 -2.38 -11.10
N PRO A 171 6.95 -3.36 -12.01
CA PRO A 171 6.44 -3.25 -13.38
C PRO A 171 4.95 -2.92 -13.44
N THR A 172 4.44 -2.53 -14.63
CA THR A 172 3.00 -2.40 -14.87
C THR A 172 2.30 -3.75 -14.81
N ARG A 173 1.17 -3.78 -14.13
CA ARG A 173 0.36 -4.99 -13.90
C ARG A 173 -1.11 -4.66 -14.10
N PRO A 174 -1.68 -4.94 -15.29
CA PRO A 174 -3.10 -4.73 -15.56
C PRO A 174 -3.95 -5.86 -14.97
N ARG A 175 -5.18 -5.55 -14.57
CA ARG A 175 -6.24 -6.55 -14.42
C ARG A 175 -6.82 -6.87 -15.79
N THR A 176 -7.41 -8.04 -15.94
CA THR A 176 -8.18 -8.37 -17.13
C THR A 176 -9.52 -7.62 -17.15
N VAL A 177 -10.07 -7.40 -18.33
CA VAL A 177 -11.37 -6.73 -18.49
C VAL A 177 -12.46 -7.49 -17.73
N GLU A 178 -12.45 -8.81 -17.82
CA GLU A 178 -13.41 -9.70 -17.15
C GLU A 178 -13.33 -9.56 -15.63
N ASN A 179 -12.12 -9.47 -15.07
CA ASN A 179 -11.94 -9.27 -13.63
C ASN A 179 -12.48 -7.91 -13.18
N ILE A 180 -12.19 -6.84 -13.94
CA ILE A 180 -12.68 -5.49 -13.64
C ILE A 180 -14.21 -5.44 -13.65
N ILE A 181 -14.84 -6.03 -14.67
CA ILE A 181 -16.30 -6.08 -14.79
C ILE A 181 -16.90 -6.85 -13.60
N ASN A 182 -16.38 -8.03 -13.29
CA ASN A 182 -16.86 -8.82 -12.16
C ASN A 182 -16.76 -8.05 -10.83
N LEU A 183 -15.64 -7.37 -10.59
CA LEU A 183 -15.47 -6.52 -9.41
C LEU A 183 -16.48 -5.36 -9.39
N ALA A 184 -16.71 -4.72 -10.54
CA ALA A 184 -17.65 -3.61 -10.65
C ALA A 184 -19.10 -4.07 -10.37
N GLU A 185 -19.53 -5.20 -10.92
CA GLU A 185 -20.86 -5.76 -10.68
C GLU A 185 -21.05 -6.18 -9.22
N LEU A 186 -20.05 -6.84 -8.61
CA LEU A 186 -20.09 -7.21 -7.19
C LEU A 186 -20.16 -5.99 -6.26
N CYS A 187 -19.35 -4.96 -6.53
CA CYS A 187 -19.38 -3.73 -5.76
C CYS A 187 -20.72 -2.99 -5.92
N TYR A 188 -21.22 -2.90 -7.15
CA TYR A 188 -22.52 -2.28 -7.43
C TYR A 188 -23.66 -3.00 -6.69
N ALA A 189 -23.71 -4.33 -6.77
CA ALA A 189 -24.72 -5.14 -6.08
C ALA A 189 -24.69 -4.98 -4.56
N ASN A 190 -23.49 -4.76 -3.98
CA ASN A 190 -23.31 -4.63 -2.53
C ASN A 190 -23.49 -3.20 -2.00
N THR A 191 -23.34 -2.16 -2.84
CA THR A 191 -23.32 -0.75 -2.39
C THR A 191 -24.45 0.09 -2.98
N GLY A 192 -24.89 -0.21 -4.19
CA GLY A 192 -25.87 0.59 -4.94
C GLY A 192 -25.34 1.97 -5.40
N HIS A 193 -24.02 2.21 -5.35
CA HIS A 193 -23.46 3.48 -5.83
C HIS A 193 -23.73 3.69 -7.32
N ASN A 194 -24.03 4.91 -7.70
CA ASN A 194 -24.33 5.31 -9.08
C ASN A 194 -23.12 5.88 -9.85
N GLU A 195 -21.91 5.72 -9.29
CA GLU A 195 -20.65 6.12 -9.93
C GLU A 195 -19.58 5.04 -9.72
N ILE A 196 -18.87 4.70 -10.80
CA ILE A 196 -17.71 3.82 -10.82
C ILE A 196 -16.52 4.59 -11.38
N SER A 197 -15.43 4.67 -10.61
CA SER A 197 -14.17 5.29 -11.04
C SER A 197 -13.13 4.21 -11.28
N LEU A 198 -12.48 4.22 -12.45
CA LEU A 198 -11.43 3.28 -12.82
C LEU A 198 -10.06 3.92 -12.55
N ALA A 199 -9.39 3.46 -11.51
CA ALA A 199 -8.14 4.05 -11.02
C ALA A 199 -6.90 3.38 -11.61
N SER A 200 -5.94 4.19 -12.06
CA SER A 200 -4.56 3.79 -12.34
C SER A 200 -3.65 5.03 -12.32
N LEU A 201 -2.33 4.84 -12.42
CA LEU A 201 -1.39 5.96 -12.59
C LEU A 201 -1.47 6.59 -13.99
N SER A 202 -1.94 5.84 -15.00
CA SER A 202 -2.18 6.30 -16.37
C SER A 202 -3.19 5.36 -17.00
N ILE A 203 -4.45 5.75 -17.03
CA ILE A 203 -5.52 4.91 -17.61
C ILE A 203 -5.36 4.76 -19.12
N SER A 204 -4.82 5.77 -19.78
CA SER A 204 -4.52 5.77 -21.21
C SER A 204 -3.56 4.65 -21.62
N ASP A 205 -2.69 4.19 -20.71
CA ASP A 205 -1.75 3.10 -20.97
C ASP A 205 -2.35 1.71 -20.67
N TYR A 206 -3.63 1.63 -20.30
CA TYR A 206 -4.27 0.32 -20.07
C TYR A 206 -4.45 -0.43 -21.39
N PRO A 207 -3.89 -1.66 -21.55
CA PRO A 207 -3.78 -2.32 -22.86
C PRO A 207 -5.09 -2.58 -23.57
N SER A 208 -6.19 -2.73 -22.84
CA SER A 208 -7.52 -3.03 -23.40
C SER A 208 -8.53 -1.94 -23.06
N LEU A 209 -8.11 -0.67 -23.03
CA LEU A 209 -8.96 0.46 -22.62
C LEU A 209 -10.26 0.54 -23.44
N LYS A 210 -10.18 0.49 -24.77
CA LYS A 210 -11.36 0.56 -25.66
C LYS A 210 -12.37 -0.54 -25.32
N ARG A 211 -11.91 -1.79 -25.23
CA ARG A 211 -12.79 -2.93 -24.88
C ARG A 211 -13.38 -2.76 -23.48
N LEU A 212 -12.59 -2.31 -22.51
CA LEU A 212 -13.08 -2.05 -21.16
C LEU A 212 -14.19 -1.00 -21.16
N MET A 213 -14.00 0.11 -21.89
CA MET A 213 -15.00 1.18 -22.01
C MET A 213 -16.30 0.67 -22.64
N GLU A 214 -16.20 -0.08 -23.74
CA GLU A 214 -17.35 -0.66 -24.44
C GLU A 214 -18.16 -1.58 -23.52
N GLU A 215 -17.51 -2.51 -22.83
CA GLU A 215 -18.17 -3.46 -21.93
C GLU A 215 -18.77 -2.77 -20.69
N MET A 216 -18.04 -1.86 -20.06
CA MET A 216 -18.53 -1.09 -18.91
C MET A 216 -19.76 -0.27 -19.30
N ASN A 217 -19.73 0.43 -20.44
CA ASN A 217 -20.86 1.21 -20.94
C ASN A 217 -22.06 0.31 -21.24
N ARG A 218 -21.87 -0.82 -21.88
CA ARG A 218 -22.94 -1.79 -22.19
C ARG A 218 -23.67 -2.26 -20.93
N ILE A 219 -22.95 -2.47 -19.84
CA ILE A 219 -23.51 -3.01 -18.59
C ILE A 219 -24.11 -1.91 -17.70
N PHE A 220 -23.45 -0.77 -17.58
CA PHE A 220 -23.74 0.21 -16.53
C PHE A 220 -24.55 1.41 -17.01
N ILE A 221 -24.52 1.79 -18.31
CA ILE A 221 -25.40 2.86 -18.85
C ILE A 221 -26.87 2.53 -18.65
N PRO A 222 -27.38 1.31 -18.96
CA PRO A 222 -28.78 0.98 -18.72
C PRO A 222 -29.19 1.01 -17.25
N ARG A 223 -28.21 0.94 -16.33
CA ARG A 223 -28.42 0.99 -14.86
C ARG A 223 -28.29 2.43 -14.31
N HIS A 224 -28.12 3.43 -15.17
CA HIS A 224 -27.87 4.83 -14.80
C HIS A 224 -26.65 5.03 -13.89
N VAL A 225 -25.59 4.24 -14.10
CA VAL A 225 -24.32 4.33 -13.37
C VAL A 225 -23.31 5.08 -14.22
N ASN A 226 -22.74 6.14 -13.68
CA ASN A 226 -21.70 6.93 -14.33
C ASN A 226 -20.34 6.23 -14.24
N ILE A 227 -19.55 6.28 -15.32
CA ILE A 227 -18.19 5.73 -15.35
C ILE A 227 -17.19 6.87 -15.50
N SER A 228 -16.24 6.93 -14.59
CA SER A 228 -15.19 7.96 -14.54
C SER A 228 -13.83 7.34 -14.87
N PHE A 229 -13.07 8.01 -15.75
CA PHE A 229 -11.73 7.62 -16.17
C PHE A 229 -10.72 8.70 -15.76
N PRO A 230 -10.26 8.72 -14.52
CA PRO A 230 -9.25 9.68 -14.09
C PRO A 230 -7.89 9.35 -14.70
N SER A 231 -6.96 10.32 -14.66
CA SER A 231 -5.57 10.14 -15.11
C SER A 231 -5.40 9.86 -16.61
N LEU A 232 -6.25 10.46 -17.43
CA LEU A 232 -6.06 10.52 -18.88
C LEU A 232 -4.90 11.46 -19.24
N ARG A 233 -4.16 11.12 -20.29
CA ARG A 233 -3.15 12.01 -20.86
C ARG A 233 -3.77 12.99 -21.86
N VAL A 234 -3.18 14.18 -21.96
CA VAL A 234 -3.71 15.28 -22.80
C VAL A 234 -3.74 14.94 -24.30
N ASN A 235 -2.95 13.97 -24.75
CA ASN A 235 -2.78 13.63 -26.17
C ASN A 235 -3.70 12.47 -26.63
N GLU A 236 -4.74 12.15 -25.87
CA GLU A 236 -5.70 11.08 -26.20
C GLU A 236 -7.13 11.55 -26.25
#